data_585df438df684b4651fd0001017a26a0
#
_entry.id   585df438df684b4651fd0001017a26a0
#
_cell.length_a   1.000
_cell.length_b   1.000
_cell.length_c   1.000
_cell.angle_alpha   90.00
_cell.angle_beta   90.00
_cell.angle_gamma   90.00
#
_symmetry.space_group_name_H-M   'P 1'
#
loop_
_entity.id
_entity.type
_entity.pdbx_description
1 polymer ?
#
loop_
_entity_poly.entity_id
_entity_poly.type
_entity_poly.pdbx_seq_one_letter_code
_entity_poly.pdbx_strand_id
1 'polypeptide(L)'
;MSNARFYVPGESSLWVQPPGVDTASFLGVTLDGVDIRLMPHYVPVYSDAVGGADANIDELLLQAPEAEISCDLIKFDPDIMDLIIGLSTAASASGAVNEIGTSMRWGRNTFRLFIQTLYERDWNFLDTALIRYQQFKLSAKRTAWNLSFHAFMSTDQSGHRVLYNDDDSEIP
;
A
#
# COMPACT_ATOMS: atom_id res chain seq x y z
N MET A 1 -18.35 6.18 10.66
CA MET A 1 -18.26 5.86 9.23
C MET A 1 -17.47 4.57 9.10
N SER A 2 -17.97 3.56 8.39
CA SER A 2 -17.25 2.31 8.21
C SER A 2 -16.20 2.48 7.12
N ASN A 3 -14.96 2.12 7.41
CA ASN A 3 -13.92 2.02 6.39
C ASN A 3 -14.37 0.98 5.34
N ALA A 4 -14.23 1.31 4.08
CA ALA A 4 -14.49 0.34 3.03
C ALA A 4 -13.40 -0.73 3.05
N ARG A 5 -13.82 -1.99 3.02
CA ARG A 5 -12.94 -3.14 3.04
C ARG A 5 -13.25 -4.01 1.83
N PHE A 6 -12.23 -4.31 1.05
CA PHE A 6 -12.33 -5.17 -0.11
C PHE A 6 -11.50 -6.42 0.15
N TYR A 7 -12.12 -7.55 -0.03
CA TYR A 7 -11.45 -8.83 0.01
C TYR A 7 -11.42 -9.40 -1.41
N VAL A 8 -10.22 -9.67 -1.89
CA VAL A 8 -10.00 -10.28 -3.20
C VAL A 8 -9.76 -11.76 -2.96
N PRO A 9 -10.76 -12.62 -3.21
CA PRO A 9 -10.63 -14.04 -2.96
C PRO A 9 -9.75 -14.73 -3.99
N GLY A 10 -9.04 -15.76 -3.57
CA GLY A 10 -8.22 -16.60 -4.42
C GLY A 10 -6.78 -16.16 -4.54
N GLU A 11 -6.00 -16.92 -5.30
CA GLU A 11 -4.61 -16.60 -5.55
C GLU A 11 -4.51 -15.31 -6.35
N SER A 12 -3.67 -14.38 -5.88
CA SER A 12 -3.37 -13.14 -6.57
C SER A 12 -1.86 -13.01 -6.75
N SER A 13 -1.45 -12.46 -7.87
CA SER A 13 -0.05 -12.17 -8.16
C SER A 13 0.26 -10.73 -7.80
N LEU A 14 1.34 -10.52 -7.06
CA LEU A 14 1.83 -9.20 -6.71
C LEU A 14 3.07 -8.86 -7.54
N TRP A 15 3.08 -7.63 -8.04
CA TRP A 15 4.18 -7.06 -8.80
C TRP A 15 4.58 -5.73 -8.20
N VAL A 16 5.85 -5.42 -8.24
CA VAL A 16 6.42 -4.20 -7.66
C VAL A 16 7.24 -3.48 -8.71
N GLN A 17 7.02 -2.18 -8.84
CA GLN A 17 7.84 -1.31 -9.66
C GLN A 17 8.58 -0.32 -8.76
N PRO A 18 9.89 -0.50 -8.57
CA PRO A 18 10.71 0.44 -7.80
C PRO A 18 10.78 1.82 -8.46
N PRO A 19 11.07 2.88 -7.70
CA PRO A 19 11.23 4.22 -8.27
C PRO A 19 12.41 4.28 -9.26
N GLY A 20 12.15 4.90 -10.42
CA GLY A 20 13.16 5.05 -11.48
C GLY A 20 13.38 3.81 -12.34
N VAL A 21 12.55 2.80 -12.21
CA VAL A 21 12.55 1.59 -13.05
C VAL A 21 11.24 1.58 -13.85
N ASP A 22 11.34 1.36 -15.16
CA ASP A 22 10.17 1.39 -16.06
C ASP A 22 9.41 0.07 -16.11
N THR A 23 9.97 -1.01 -15.56
CA THR A 23 9.36 -2.34 -15.58
C THR A 23 9.02 -2.83 -14.17
N ALA A 24 7.87 -3.46 -14.03
CA ALA A 24 7.49 -4.12 -12.78
C ALA A 24 8.15 -5.50 -12.67
N SER A 25 8.52 -5.85 -11.45
CA SER A 25 9.10 -7.16 -11.11
C SER A 25 8.13 -7.98 -10.30
N PHE A 26 8.07 -9.26 -10.57
CA PHE A 26 7.20 -10.19 -9.86
C PHE A 26 7.66 -10.34 -8.40
N LEU A 27 6.79 -9.98 -7.47
CA LEU A 27 7.05 -10.12 -6.03
C LEU A 27 6.67 -11.51 -5.52
N GLY A 28 5.47 -11.97 -5.87
CA GLY A 28 5.02 -13.26 -5.37
C GLY A 28 3.54 -13.54 -5.61
N VAL A 29 3.10 -14.67 -5.07
CA VAL A 29 1.71 -15.14 -5.11
C VAL A 29 1.15 -15.26 -3.71
N THR A 30 -0.08 -14.80 -3.52
CA THR A 30 -0.79 -14.90 -2.26
C THR A 30 -1.42 -16.28 -2.03
N LEU A 31 -1.62 -16.61 -0.77
CA LEU A 31 -2.26 -17.87 -0.39
C LEU A 31 -3.79 -17.82 -0.55
N ASP A 32 -4.41 -16.84 0.09
CA ASP A 32 -5.86 -16.73 0.24
C ASP A 32 -6.40 -15.40 -0.32
N GLY A 33 -5.58 -14.66 -1.09
CA GLY A 33 -5.94 -13.37 -1.66
C GLY A 33 -5.33 -12.19 -0.93
N VAL A 34 -5.94 -11.02 -1.13
CA VAL A 34 -5.47 -9.73 -0.61
C VAL A 34 -6.62 -9.02 0.11
N ASP A 35 -6.35 -8.50 1.30
CA ASP A 35 -7.29 -7.66 2.05
C ASP A 35 -6.88 -6.20 1.85
N ILE A 36 -7.77 -5.41 1.25
CA ILE A 36 -7.57 -3.98 0.97
C ILE A 36 -8.55 -3.19 1.83
N ARG A 37 -8.02 -2.37 2.72
CA ARG A 37 -8.79 -1.49 3.59
C ARG A 37 -8.56 -0.04 3.24
N LEU A 38 -9.58 0.63 2.72
CA LEU A 38 -9.54 2.07 2.46
C LEU A 38 -9.83 2.85 3.73
N MET A 39 -8.99 3.82 4.04
CA MET A 39 -9.04 4.66 5.22
C MET A 39 -9.20 6.13 4.82
N PRO A 40 -10.43 6.63 4.66
CA PRO A 40 -10.64 8.04 4.39
C PRO A 40 -10.40 8.85 5.67
N HIS A 41 -9.62 9.92 5.56
CA HIS A 41 -9.40 10.89 6.63
C HIS A 41 -10.24 12.12 6.39
N TYR A 42 -11.07 12.49 7.37
CA TYR A 42 -11.91 13.66 7.33
C TYR A 42 -11.50 14.68 8.38
N VAL A 43 -11.49 15.94 8.00
CA VAL A 43 -11.34 17.05 8.92
C VAL A 43 -12.71 17.72 9.09
N PRO A 44 -13.24 17.80 10.32
CA PRO A 44 -14.48 18.49 10.56
C PRO A 44 -14.28 20.02 10.43
N VAL A 45 -15.20 20.67 9.73
CA VAL A 45 -15.34 22.13 9.71
C VAL A 45 -16.48 22.50 10.64
N TYR A 46 -16.19 23.35 11.60
CA TYR A 46 -17.17 23.81 12.59
C TYR A 46 -17.72 25.16 12.15
N SER A 47 -19.03 25.35 12.32
CA SER A 47 -19.66 26.62 12.10
C SER A 47 -19.53 27.49 13.36
N ASP A 48 -19.03 28.71 13.19
CA ASP A 48 -19.03 29.73 14.23
C ASP A 48 -20.41 30.43 14.38
N ALA A 49 -21.42 30.00 13.63
CA ALA A 49 -22.73 30.66 13.59
C ALA A 49 -23.51 30.59 14.90
N VAL A 50 -23.13 29.68 15.81
CA VAL A 50 -23.70 29.57 17.14
C VAL A 50 -22.56 29.60 18.15
N GLY A 51 -22.21 30.79 18.59
CA GLY A 51 -21.17 30.99 19.60
C GLY A 51 -21.48 30.24 20.89
N GLY A 52 -20.75 29.16 21.15
CA GLY A 52 -20.88 28.33 22.33
C GLY A 52 -20.08 27.02 22.23
N ALA A 53 -19.98 26.33 23.36
CA ALA A 53 -19.25 25.06 23.48
C ALA A 53 -19.80 23.89 22.66
N ASP A 54 -20.93 24.09 21.99
CA ASP A 54 -21.64 23.07 21.17
C ASP A 54 -21.54 23.42 19.67
N ALA A 55 -20.35 23.71 19.18
CA ALA A 55 -20.12 23.91 17.75
C ALA A 55 -20.56 22.67 16.96
N ASN A 56 -21.59 22.81 16.13
CA ASN A 56 -22.03 21.75 15.24
C ASN A 56 -21.03 21.60 14.10
N ILE A 57 -20.79 20.34 13.70
CA ILE A 57 -20.01 20.04 12.51
C ILE A 57 -20.92 20.36 11.30
N ASP A 58 -20.54 21.39 10.55
CA ASP A 58 -21.26 21.76 9.33
C ASP A 58 -20.83 20.96 8.12
N GLU A 59 -19.52 20.63 8.05
CA GLU A 59 -18.94 19.96 6.89
C GLU A 59 -17.80 19.03 7.29
N LEU A 60 -17.64 17.94 6.54
CA LEU A 60 -16.51 17.02 6.64
C LEU A 60 -15.68 17.11 5.37
N LEU A 61 -14.47 17.65 5.47
CA LEU A 61 -13.54 17.72 4.34
C LEU A 61 -12.71 16.45 4.27
N LEU A 62 -12.75 15.76 3.13
CA LEU A 62 -11.84 14.65 2.86
C LEU A 62 -10.43 15.19 2.65
N GLN A 63 -9.51 14.83 3.53
CA GLN A 63 -8.15 15.37 3.50
C GLN A 63 -7.23 14.54 2.60
N ALA A 64 -7.06 13.26 2.91
CA ALA A 64 -6.24 12.35 2.12
C ALA A 64 -6.65 10.90 2.42
N PRO A 65 -7.22 10.18 1.46
CA PRO A 65 -7.45 8.75 1.64
C PRO A 65 -6.12 8.00 1.61
N GLU A 66 -6.06 6.96 2.42
CA GLU A 66 -4.97 6.00 2.47
C GLU A 66 -5.53 4.59 2.34
N ALA A 67 -4.68 3.61 2.03
CA ALA A 67 -5.08 2.21 2.04
C ALA A 67 -4.07 1.35 2.79
N GLU A 68 -4.57 0.42 3.56
CA GLU A 68 -3.79 -0.69 4.12
C GLU A 68 -4.08 -1.94 3.31
N ILE A 69 -3.01 -2.60 2.85
CA ILE A 69 -3.07 -3.79 2.01
C ILE A 69 -2.34 -4.90 2.74
N SER A 70 -3.04 -5.98 3.07
CA SER A 70 -2.43 -7.12 3.76
C SER A 70 -2.65 -8.42 3.00
N CYS A 71 -1.61 -9.26 2.98
CA CYS A 71 -1.63 -10.55 2.30
C CYS A 71 -0.62 -11.51 2.91
N ASP A 72 -0.85 -12.80 2.66
CA ASP A 72 0.07 -13.88 3.00
C ASP A 72 0.70 -14.43 1.71
N LEU A 73 1.99 -14.20 1.50
CA LEU A 73 2.73 -14.75 0.36
C LEU A 73 3.17 -16.17 0.63
N ILE A 74 2.87 -17.08 -0.29
CA ILE A 74 3.31 -18.48 -0.27
C ILE A 74 4.50 -18.75 -1.18
N LYS A 75 4.68 -17.89 -2.18
CA LYS A 75 5.80 -17.92 -3.11
C LYS A 75 6.20 -16.49 -3.39
N PHE A 76 7.46 -16.19 -3.27
CA PHE A 76 7.99 -14.84 -3.47
C PHE A 76 9.41 -14.88 -4.05
N ASP A 77 9.79 -13.78 -4.68
CA ASP A 77 11.17 -13.54 -5.12
C ASP A 77 11.95 -12.88 -3.97
N PRO A 78 13.01 -13.54 -3.44
CA PRO A 78 13.76 -13.00 -2.33
C PRO A 78 14.50 -11.70 -2.67
N ASP A 79 14.99 -11.53 -3.89
CA ASP A 79 15.75 -10.34 -4.29
C ASP A 79 14.82 -9.12 -4.34
N ILE A 80 13.61 -9.29 -4.86
CA ILE A 80 12.60 -8.23 -4.87
C ILE A 80 12.11 -7.93 -3.45
N MET A 81 11.98 -8.95 -2.61
CA MET A 81 11.60 -8.77 -1.21
C MET A 81 12.64 -7.94 -0.46
N ASP A 82 13.93 -8.25 -0.62
CA ASP A 82 15.02 -7.50 0.00
C ASP A 82 15.07 -6.04 -0.51
N LEU A 83 14.77 -5.85 -1.79
CA LEU A 83 14.67 -4.51 -2.38
C LEU A 83 13.56 -3.67 -1.72
N ILE A 84 12.34 -4.20 -1.60
CA ILE A 84 11.23 -3.44 -1.01
C ILE A 84 11.41 -3.22 0.49
N ILE A 85 12.01 -4.17 1.22
CA ILE A 85 12.40 -3.99 2.62
C ILE A 85 13.43 -2.87 2.71
N GLY A 86 14.45 -2.88 1.86
CA GLY A 86 15.48 -1.85 1.80
C GLY A 86 14.90 -0.46 1.52
N LEU A 87 13.99 -0.33 0.57
CA LEU A 87 13.29 0.91 0.26
C LEU A 87 12.48 1.42 1.46
N SER A 88 11.70 0.55 2.07
CA SER A 88 10.75 0.93 3.13
C SER A 88 11.41 1.21 4.48
N THR A 89 12.55 0.57 4.76
CA THR A 89 13.31 0.80 6.01
C THR A 89 14.44 1.80 5.84
N ALA A 90 14.66 2.28 4.62
CA ALA A 90 15.87 3.03 4.26
C ALA A 90 17.16 2.30 4.68
N ALA A 91 17.11 0.96 4.76
CA ALA A 91 18.26 0.13 5.05
C ALA A 91 19.17 0.06 3.84
N SER A 92 20.47 0.08 4.07
CA SER A 92 21.43 -0.20 3.01
C SER A 92 21.44 -1.71 2.68
N ALA A 93 21.93 -2.07 1.49
CA ALA A 93 22.08 -3.47 1.07
C ALA A 93 22.90 -4.34 2.06
N SER A 94 23.62 -3.73 3.00
CA SER A 94 24.34 -4.41 4.08
C SER A 94 23.51 -4.63 5.35
N GLY A 95 22.21 -4.32 5.33
CA GLY A 95 21.35 -4.40 6.51
C GLY A 95 21.59 -3.31 7.57
N ALA A 96 22.45 -2.34 7.28
CA ALA A 96 22.63 -1.19 8.15
C ALA A 96 21.41 -0.27 8.04
N VAL A 97 20.72 -0.07 9.14
CA VAL A 97 19.61 0.88 9.25
C VAL A 97 20.20 2.29 9.15
N ASN A 98 19.69 3.09 8.21
CA ASN A 98 20.01 4.52 8.16
C ASN A 98 19.50 5.21 9.43
N GLU A 99 19.99 6.42 9.68
CA GLU A 99 19.72 7.17 10.89
C GLU A 99 18.23 7.17 11.28
N ILE A 100 17.93 6.91 12.54
CA ILE A 100 16.60 7.05 13.11
C ILE A 100 16.09 8.48 12.86
N GLY A 101 14.92 8.59 12.27
CA GLY A 101 14.33 9.90 11.90
C GLY A 101 14.50 10.28 10.44
N THR A 102 15.05 9.42 9.60
CA THR A 102 15.04 9.61 8.15
C THR A 102 13.60 9.59 7.66
N SER A 103 13.16 10.69 7.05
CA SER A 103 11.80 10.77 6.50
C SER A 103 11.67 9.90 5.26
N MET A 104 10.60 9.15 5.20
CA MET A 104 10.19 8.47 3.97
C MET A 104 9.78 9.54 2.94
N ARG A 105 10.41 9.51 1.77
CA ARG A 105 10.10 10.45 0.69
C ARG A 105 9.36 9.74 -0.42
N TRP A 106 8.23 10.31 -0.81
CA TRP A 106 7.46 9.87 -1.97
C TRP A 106 8.34 9.79 -3.21
N GLY A 107 8.18 8.74 -4.01
CA GLY A 107 8.97 8.52 -5.22
C GLY A 107 10.46 8.20 -5.01
N ARG A 108 10.90 8.07 -3.75
CA ARG A 108 12.25 7.61 -3.42
C ARG A 108 12.26 6.35 -2.58
N ASN A 109 11.39 6.29 -1.58
CA ASN A 109 11.28 5.18 -0.64
C ASN A 109 9.96 4.43 -0.80
N THR A 110 9.11 4.86 -1.72
CA THR A 110 7.87 4.21 -2.11
C THR A 110 8.05 3.52 -3.46
N PHE A 111 7.20 2.56 -3.72
CA PHE A 111 7.17 1.80 -4.96
C PHE A 111 5.72 1.68 -5.44
N ARG A 112 5.53 1.36 -6.70
CA ARG A 112 4.23 0.97 -7.21
C ARG A 112 3.95 -0.48 -6.89
N LEU A 113 2.72 -0.76 -6.45
CA LEU A 113 2.26 -2.11 -6.17
C LEU A 113 1.11 -2.45 -7.12
N PHE A 114 1.29 -3.49 -7.92
CA PHE A 114 0.25 -4.06 -8.76
C PHE A 114 -0.24 -5.37 -8.14
N ILE A 115 -1.55 -5.53 -8.09
CA ILE A 115 -2.20 -6.74 -7.62
C ILE A 115 -3.04 -7.26 -8.77
N GLN A 116 -2.57 -8.33 -9.38
CA GLN A 116 -3.28 -9.01 -10.46
C GLN A 116 -4.13 -10.13 -9.89
N THR A 117 -5.42 -10.12 -10.18
CA THR A 117 -6.39 -11.06 -9.66
C THR A 117 -6.89 -11.99 -10.76
N LEU A 118 -7.29 -13.22 -10.39
CA LEU A 118 -7.81 -14.18 -11.37
C LEU A 118 -9.26 -13.93 -11.78
N TYR A 119 -10.05 -13.28 -10.92
CA TYR A 119 -11.50 -13.22 -11.06
C TYR A 119 -12.09 -11.82 -10.96
N GLU A 120 -11.31 -10.83 -10.57
CA GLU A 120 -11.73 -9.46 -10.40
C GLU A 120 -10.78 -8.52 -11.14
N ARG A 121 -11.04 -7.22 -11.02
CA ARG A 121 -10.18 -6.19 -11.60
C ARG A 121 -8.81 -6.16 -10.93
N ASP A 122 -7.81 -5.80 -11.69
CA ASP A 122 -6.48 -5.55 -11.19
C ASP A 122 -6.42 -4.22 -10.42
N TRP A 123 -5.53 -4.15 -9.44
CA TRP A 123 -5.34 -2.96 -8.62
C TRP A 123 -3.92 -2.44 -8.84
N ASN A 124 -3.80 -1.13 -8.99
CA ASN A 124 -2.53 -0.45 -9.14
C ASN A 124 -2.44 0.70 -8.13
N PHE A 125 -1.59 0.56 -7.13
CA PHE A 125 -1.31 1.58 -6.13
C PHE A 125 -0.01 2.28 -6.51
N LEU A 126 -0.07 3.59 -6.76
CA LEU A 126 1.04 4.35 -7.31
C LEU A 126 2.18 4.60 -6.31
N ASP A 127 1.83 4.86 -5.05
CA ASP A 127 2.79 5.11 -3.97
C ASP A 127 2.49 4.21 -2.78
N THR A 128 3.31 3.21 -2.59
CA THR A 128 3.15 2.18 -1.56
C THR A 128 4.44 1.99 -0.78
N ALA A 129 4.32 1.74 0.51
CA ALA A 129 5.44 1.36 1.37
C ALA A 129 5.11 0.09 2.15
N LEU A 130 6.11 -0.73 2.38
CA LEU A 130 6.00 -1.88 3.28
C LEU A 130 6.11 -1.38 4.73
N ILE A 131 4.99 -1.47 5.50
CA ILE A 131 4.97 -0.96 6.87
C ILE A 131 5.27 -2.03 7.90
N ARG A 132 4.90 -3.27 7.61
CA ARG A 132 5.14 -4.41 8.48
C ARG A 132 5.51 -5.61 7.65
N TYR A 133 6.65 -6.17 7.94
CA TYR A 133 6.98 -7.54 7.60
C TYR A 133 6.88 -8.32 8.91
N GLN A 134 5.77 -9.01 9.10
CA GLN A 134 5.57 -9.80 10.31
C GLN A 134 6.04 -11.23 10.08
N GLN A 135 6.77 -11.69 11.07
CA GLN A 135 7.09 -13.07 11.42
C GLN A 135 7.05 -14.09 10.27
N PHE A 136 8.22 -14.39 9.86
CA PHE A 136 8.52 -15.58 9.08
C PHE A 136 8.12 -16.82 9.89
N LYS A 137 7.00 -17.42 9.57
CA LYS A 137 6.57 -18.67 10.20
C LYS A 137 7.00 -19.84 9.36
N LEU A 138 8.18 -20.38 9.68
CA LEU A 138 8.60 -21.67 9.12
C LEU A 138 7.81 -22.77 9.81
N SER A 139 6.94 -23.45 9.08
CA SER A 139 6.30 -24.66 9.57
C SER A 139 6.53 -25.79 8.58
N ALA A 140 6.58 -27.04 9.08
CA ALA A 140 6.76 -28.23 8.25
C ALA A 140 5.63 -28.44 7.22
N LYS A 141 4.49 -27.76 7.37
CA LYS A 141 3.32 -27.93 6.52
C LYS A 141 3.08 -26.77 5.55
N ARG A 142 3.44 -25.53 5.92
CA ARG A 142 3.18 -24.32 5.14
C ARG A 142 4.06 -23.19 5.59
N THR A 143 4.74 -22.56 4.67
CA THR A 143 5.44 -21.30 4.91
C THR A 143 4.67 -20.21 4.20
N ALA A 144 4.18 -19.24 4.95
CA ALA A 144 3.57 -18.04 4.42
C ALA A 144 4.23 -16.83 5.05
N TRP A 145 4.43 -15.80 4.27
CA TRP A 145 4.98 -14.53 4.74
C TRP A 145 3.89 -13.48 4.77
N ASN A 146 3.51 -13.06 5.96
CA ASN A 146 2.52 -12.00 6.14
C ASN A 146 3.16 -10.65 5.88
N LEU A 147 2.60 -9.91 4.94
CA LEU A 147 3.02 -8.57 4.54
C LEU A 147 1.88 -7.58 4.75
N SER A 148 2.24 -6.39 5.16
CA SER A 148 1.32 -5.27 5.23
C SER A 148 1.95 -4.05 4.54
N PHE A 149 1.25 -3.55 3.53
CA PHE A 149 1.62 -2.38 2.77
C PHE A 149 0.70 -1.23 3.13
N HIS A 150 1.22 -0.03 3.05
CA HIS A 150 0.44 1.19 3.17
C HIS A 150 0.54 1.97 1.87
N ALA A 151 -0.60 2.22 1.25
CA ALA A 151 -0.68 3.01 0.03
C ALA A 151 -1.16 4.42 0.34
N PHE A 152 -0.56 5.37 -0.33
CA PHE A 152 -0.76 6.79 -0.14
C PHE A 152 -1.30 7.42 -1.40
N MET A 153 -1.99 8.54 -1.23
CA MET A 153 -2.48 9.32 -2.36
C MET A 153 -1.32 9.89 -3.16
N SER A 154 -1.30 9.61 -4.45
CA SER A 154 -0.31 10.10 -5.40
C SER A 154 -0.96 10.89 -6.53
N THR A 155 -0.15 11.37 -7.45
CA THR A 155 -0.62 12.05 -8.66
C THR A 155 -0.36 11.16 -9.86
N ASP A 156 -1.41 10.86 -10.64
CA ASP A 156 -1.30 10.09 -11.87
C ASP A 156 -0.63 10.88 -13.00
N GLN A 157 -0.44 10.24 -14.15
CA GLN A 157 0.15 10.87 -15.33
C GLN A 157 -0.71 12.02 -15.90
N SER A 158 -1.99 12.03 -15.59
CA SER A 158 -2.93 13.10 -16.00
C SER A 158 -3.00 14.26 -15.01
N GLY A 159 -2.25 14.19 -13.91
CA GLY A 159 -2.22 15.21 -12.87
C GLY A 159 -3.35 15.10 -11.84
N HIS A 160 -4.15 14.04 -11.89
CA HIS A 160 -5.18 13.79 -10.88
C HIS A 160 -4.59 13.15 -9.63
N ARG A 161 -5.14 13.52 -8.48
CA ARG A 161 -4.79 12.88 -7.21
C ARG A 161 -5.59 11.60 -7.06
N VAL A 162 -4.89 10.49 -7.02
CA VAL A 162 -5.48 9.14 -6.95
C VAL A 162 -4.79 8.32 -5.87
N LEU A 163 -5.56 7.44 -5.23
CA LEU A 163 -5.02 6.44 -4.29
C LEU A 163 -4.62 5.17 -5.04
N TYR A 164 -5.47 4.76 -5.95
CA TYR A 164 -5.24 3.62 -6.84
C TYR A 164 -5.80 3.95 -8.23
N ASN A 165 -5.22 3.33 -9.23
CA ASN A 165 -5.71 3.38 -10.59
C ASN A 165 -6.26 2.00 -10.95
N ASP A 166 -7.49 1.95 -11.44
CA ASP A 166 -8.15 0.74 -11.93
C ASP A 166 -8.17 0.68 -13.46
N ASP A 167 -7.51 1.63 -14.14
CA ASP A 167 -7.23 1.45 -15.55
C ASP A 167 -6.43 0.16 -15.72
N ASP A 168 -6.92 -0.70 -16.62
CA ASP A 168 -6.30 -1.95 -17.05
C ASP A 168 -4.90 -1.73 -17.68
N SER A 169 -4.12 -0.85 -17.07
CA SER A 169 -2.76 -0.64 -17.48
C SER A 169 -2.03 -1.95 -17.25
N GLU A 170 -1.70 -2.60 -18.35
CA GLU A 170 -0.81 -3.73 -18.40
C GLU A 170 0.34 -3.52 -17.41
N ILE A 171 0.67 -4.56 -16.67
CA ILE A 171 1.84 -4.57 -15.79
C ILE A 171 3.05 -4.27 -16.69
N PRO A 172 3.74 -3.16 -16.49
CA PRO A 172 4.79 -2.71 -17.41
C PRO A 172 6.04 -3.61 -17.37
#